data_41d2a5ce61dba8697427995c75c605fb
#
_entry.id   41d2a5ce61dba8697427995c75c605fb
#
_cell.length_a   1.000
_cell.length_b   1.000
_cell.length_c   1.000
_cell.angle_alpha   90.00
_cell.angle_beta   90.00
_cell.angle_gamma   90.00
#
_symmetry.space_group_name_H-M   'P 1'
#
loop_
_entity.id
_entity.type
_entity.pdbx_description
1 polymer ?
#
loop_
_entity_poly.entity_id
_entity_poly.type
_entity_poly.pdbx_seq_one_letter_code
_entity_poly.pdbx_strand_id
1 'polypeptide(L)'
;TALKGLLKKNTSQGVREIRIDTAHGKRDLPVEIGGSLDVSQFEIGDKVFVRGVTKGKGFQGVVRRHGFKGGPASHGHKDQLRMPGSIGPTGPQEVFKGTKMGGRMGGKSATITNLEIMKVDVKDNSLYIKGAVPGARNGWLEIVSE
;
A
#
# COMPACT_ATOMS: atom_id res chain seq x y z
N THR A 1 4.97 -4.92 27.34
CA THR A 1 4.15 -5.67 28.34
C THR A 1 2.78 -5.03 28.55
N ALA A 2 2.66 -3.70 28.55
CA ALA A 2 1.39 -2.97 28.70
C ALA A 2 0.44 -3.18 27.51
N LEU A 3 0.93 -3.20 26.27
CA LEU A 3 0.16 -3.44 25.06
C LEU A 3 -0.50 -4.84 25.02
N LYS A 4 0.17 -5.87 25.56
CA LYS A 4 -0.42 -7.22 25.67
C LYS A 4 -1.61 -7.29 26.62
N GLY A 5 -1.62 -6.43 27.65
CA GLY A 5 -2.74 -6.34 28.60
C GLY A 5 -3.97 -5.64 28.00
N LEU A 6 -3.77 -4.60 27.19
CA LEU A 6 -4.83 -3.88 26.47
C LEU A 6 -5.48 -4.76 25.39
N LEU A 7 -4.69 -5.51 24.64
CA LEU A 7 -5.18 -6.42 23.59
C LEU A 7 -6.02 -7.58 24.13
N LYS A 8 -5.84 -7.98 25.39
CA LYS A 8 -6.64 -9.03 26.03
C LYS A 8 -8.02 -8.57 26.48
N LYS A 9 -8.23 -7.26 26.70
CA LYS A 9 -9.49 -6.71 27.19
C LYS A 9 -10.40 -6.14 26.10
N ASN A 10 -9.82 -5.68 24.99
CA ASN A 10 -10.58 -5.12 23.86
C ASN A 10 -10.29 -5.95 22.61
N THR A 11 -11.35 -6.37 21.92
CA THR A 11 -11.30 -7.07 20.62
C THR A 11 -10.85 -6.08 19.53
N SER A 12 -9.65 -5.50 19.67
CA SER A 12 -9.10 -4.63 18.66
C SER A 12 -8.64 -5.47 17.46
N GLN A 13 -9.11 -5.16 16.29
CA GLN A 13 -8.75 -5.85 15.05
C GLN A 13 -7.31 -5.55 14.61
N GLY A 14 -6.66 -4.52 15.17
CA GLY A 14 -5.26 -4.16 14.89
C GLY A 14 -4.76 -3.03 15.75
N VAL A 15 -3.44 -2.88 15.78
CA VAL A 15 -2.75 -1.79 16.48
C VAL A 15 -1.87 -1.06 15.48
N ARG A 16 -1.92 0.26 15.48
CA ARG A 16 -1.09 1.14 14.65
C ARG A 16 -0.35 2.12 15.55
N GLU A 17 0.89 2.37 15.23
CA GLU A 17 1.70 3.43 15.82
C GLU A 17 1.76 4.60 14.84
N ILE A 18 1.40 5.78 15.29
CA ILE A 18 1.50 7.02 14.53
C ILE A 18 2.56 7.89 15.22
N ARG A 19 3.61 8.25 14.49
CA ARG A 19 4.62 9.20 14.98
C ARG A 19 4.12 10.61 14.75
N ILE A 20 4.16 11.40 15.79
CA ILE A 20 3.83 12.81 15.74
C ILE A 20 5.13 13.57 15.77
N ASP A 21 5.52 14.14 14.65
CA ASP A 21 6.72 14.96 14.54
C ASP A 21 6.46 16.32 15.17
N THR A 22 7.08 16.57 16.31
CA THR A 22 7.01 17.85 17.04
C THR A 22 7.94 18.91 16.45
N ALA A 23 8.62 18.63 15.34
CA ALA A 23 9.65 19.52 14.76
C ALA A 23 9.10 20.88 14.27
N HIS A 24 7.81 21.07 14.13
CA HIS A 24 7.18 22.30 13.64
C HIS A 24 6.15 22.90 14.62
N GLY A 25 6.40 22.81 15.91
CA GLY A 25 5.54 23.34 16.96
C GLY A 25 4.65 22.26 17.59
N LYS A 26 4.31 22.46 18.85
CA LYS A 26 3.37 21.60 19.58
C LYS A 26 2.05 21.55 18.83
N ARG A 27 1.81 20.48 18.07
CA ARG A 27 0.45 20.12 17.73
C ARG A 27 -0.10 19.43 18.97
N ASP A 28 -1.05 20.06 19.60
CA ASP A 28 -1.83 19.44 20.66
C ASP A 28 -2.42 18.17 20.06
N LEU A 29 -2.19 17.04 20.73
CA LEU A 29 -2.78 15.78 20.32
C LEU A 29 -4.30 15.93 20.39
N PRO A 30 -5.03 15.72 19.28
CA PRO A 30 -6.47 15.90 19.29
C PRO A 30 -7.19 14.81 20.11
N VAL A 31 -6.46 13.90 20.72
CA VAL A 31 -7.01 12.74 21.41
C VAL A 31 -6.31 12.52 22.74
N GLU A 32 -7.10 12.51 23.81
CA GLU A 32 -6.66 12.10 25.14
C GLU A 32 -6.49 10.56 25.19
N ILE A 33 -5.72 10.09 26.18
CA ILE A 33 -5.54 8.65 26.41
C ILE A 33 -6.89 8.00 26.70
N GLY A 34 -7.30 7.06 25.83
CA GLY A 34 -8.61 6.39 25.90
C GLY A 34 -9.71 7.06 25.08
N GLY A 35 -9.42 8.16 24.41
CA GLY A 35 -10.35 8.80 23.48
C GLY A 35 -10.51 8.00 22.17
N SER A 36 -11.58 8.29 21.42
CA SER A 36 -11.87 7.70 20.11
C SER A 36 -11.65 8.72 19.00
N LEU A 37 -11.18 8.25 17.85
CA LEU A 37 -11.07 9.01 16.61
C LEU A 37 -12.23 8.64 15.70
N ASP A 38 -13.03 9.62 15.31
CA ASP A 38 -14.18 9.45 14.43
C ASP A 38 -13.94 10.13 13.07
N VAL A 39 -14.77 9.82 12.09
CA VAL A 39 -14.70 10.43 10.75
C VAL A 39 -15.05 11.92 10.74
N SER A 40 -15.58 12.46 11.83
CA SER A 40 -15.92 13.89 11.99
C SER A 40 -14.72 14.83 11.88
N GLN A 41 -13.49 14.30 11.90
CA GLN A 41 -12.25 15.08 11.74
C GLN A 41 -11.98 15.47 10.28
N PHE A 42 -12.68 14.86 9.33
CA PHE A 42 -12.51 15.10 7.92
C PHE A 42 -13.64 15.97 7.36
N GLU A 43 -13.30 16.86 6.45
CA GLU A 43 -14.26 17.71 5.74
C GLU A 43 -14.42 17.27 4.27
N ILE A 44 -15.56 17.64 3.68
CA ILE A 44 -15.81 17.38 2.26
C ILE A 44 -14.89 18.28 1.44
N GLY A 45 -14.18 17.70 0.48
CA GLY A 45 -13.20 18.40 -0.36
C GLY A 45 -11.75 18.28 0.15
N ASP A 46 -11.54 17.74 1.36
CA ASP A 46 -10.19 17.51 1.87
C ASP A 46 -9.40 16.60 0.94
N LYS A 47 -8.12 16.96 0.77
CA LYS A 47 -7.15 16.12 0.10
C LYS A 47 -6.47 15.21 1.09
N VAL A 48 -6.48 13.93 0.78
CA VAL A 48 -5.93 12.90 1.65
C VAL A 48 -4.97 11.99 0.90
N PHE A 49 -4.03 11.41 1.62
CA PHE A 49 -3.31 10.25 1.13
C PHE A 49 -3.78 8.99 1.85
N VAL A 50 -3.86 7.92 1.07
CA VAL A 50 -4.34 6.63 1.55
C VAL A 50 -3.25 5.59 1.39
N ARG A 51 -2.87 4.96 2.49
CA ARG A 51 -1.90 3.88 2.53
C ARG A 51 -2.60 2.55 2.83
N GLY A 52 -2.25 1.52 2.07
CA GLY A 52 -2.77 0.17 2.29
C GLY A 52 -1.85 -0.88 1.72
N VAL A 53 -2.22 -2.16 1.89
CA VAL A 53 -1.48 -3.29 1.36
C VAL A 53 -2.14 -3.77 0.07
N THR A 54 -1.39 -3.77 -1.03
CA THR A 54 -1.90 -4.20 -2.33
C THR A 54 -2.29 -5.68 -2.34
N LYS A 55 -3.24 -6.05 -3.21
CA LYS A 55 -3.63 -7.46 -3.39
C LYS A 55 -2.43 -8.31 -3.76
N GLY A 56 -2.21 -9.41 -3.04
CA GLY A 56 -1.21 -10.40 -3.38
C GLY A 56 -1.54 -11.11 -4.70
N LYS A 57 -0.54 -11.30 -5.56
CA LYS A 57 -0.67 -11.98 -6.85
C LYS A 57 0.24 -13.21 -6.95
N GLY A 58 0.84 -13.63 -5.82
CA GLY A 58 1.77 -14.76 -5.78
C GLY A 58 3.06 -14.50 -6.53
N PHE A 59 3.74 -15.57 -6.95
CA PHE A 59 4.93 -15.50 -7.80
C PHE A 59 4.51 -15.20 -9.25
N GLN A 60 5.09 -14.17 -9.83
CA GLN A 60 4.79 -13.77 -11.22
C GLN A 60 6.07 -13.70 -12.04
N GLY A 61 5.97 -14.10 -13.31
CA GLY A 61 7.02 -13.93 -14.32
C GLY A 61 7.20 -12.46 -14.72
N VAL A 62 8.29 -12.20 -15.42
CA VAL A 62 8.74 -10.85 -15.81
C VAL A 62 7.74 -10.09 -16.68
N VAL A 63 6.97 -10.78 -17.50
CA VAL A 63 5.96 -10.16 -18.36
C VAL A 63 4.87 -9.50 -17.53
N ARG A 64 4.30 -10.20 -16.56
CA ARG A 64 3.24 -9.67 -15.71
C ARG A 64 3.77 -8.71 -14.63
N ARG A 65 4.95 -9.05 -14.05
CA ARG A 65 5.51 -8.30 -12.93
C ARG A 65 6.12 -6.97 -13.35
N HIS A 66 6.76 -6.93 -14.53
CA HIS A 66 7.54 -5.77 -14.98
C HIS A 66 7.11 -5.25 -16.36
N GLY A 67 6.13 -5.85 -17.02
CA GLY A 67 5.66 -5.44 -18.33
C GLY A 67 6.62 -5.77 -19.46
N PHE A 68 7.44 -6.80 -19.33
CA PHE A 68 8.34 -7.24 -20.40
C PHE A 68 7.58 -7.75 -21.59
N LYS A 69 8.07 -7.45 -22.80
CA LYS A 69 7.45 -7.85 -24.06
C LYS A 69 7.48 -9.37 -24.27
N GLY A 70 8.54 -10.04 -23.85
CA GLY A 70 8.81 -11.44 -24.18
C GLY A 70 9.31 -11.62 -25.61
N GLY A 71 9.40 -12.87 -26.04
CA GLY A 71 9.76 -13.24 -27.40
C GLY A 71 8.57 -13.40 -28.35
N PRO A 72 8.80 -13.54 -29.67
CA PRO A 72 7.78 -13.88 -30.64
C PRO A 72 7.14 -15.26 -30.35
N ALA A 73 5.86 -15.42 -30.73
CA ALA A 73 5.15 -16.69 -30.52
C ALA A 73 5.49 -17.77 -31.56
N SER A 74 6.15 -17.40 -32.66
CA SER A 74 6.52 -18.28 -33.76
C SER A 74 7.90 -17.91 -34.33
N HIS A 75 8.22 -18.31 -35.55
CA HIS A 75 9.51 -18.04 -36.22
C HIS A 75 10.74 -18.63 -35.49
N GLY A 76 10.60 -19.86 -34.96
CA GLY A 76 11.72 -20.56 -34.29
C GLY A 76 11.91 -20.23 -32.82
N HIS A 77 11.12 -19.35 -32.22
CA HIS A 77 11.15 -19.01 -30.80
C HIS A 77 10.34 -19.98 -29.92
N LYS A 78 10.68 -21.26 -29.94
CA LYS A 78 9.89 -22.31 -29.26
C LYS A 78 9.55 -22.02 -27.81
N ASP A 79 10.55 -21.97 -26.92
CA ASP A 79 10.38 -21.92 -25.45
C ASP A 79 10.62 -20.55 -24.87
N GLN A 80 10.84 -19.51 -25.70
CA GLN A 80 11.30 -18.19 -25.26
C GLN A 80 10.20 -17.11 -25.20
N LEU A 81 8.94 -17.50 -25.38
CA LEU A 81 7.81 -16.58 -25.50
C LEU A 81 7.69 -15.59 -24.31
N ARG A 82 7.89 -16.07 -23.09
CA ARG A 82 7.70 -15.24 -21.88
C ARG A 82 8.98 -15.10 -21.02
N MET A 83 10.13 -15.28 -21.64
CA MET A 83 11.42 -15.19 -20.97
C MET A 83 11.86 -13.73 -20.75
N PRO A 84 12.73 -13.49 -19.74
CA PRO A 84 13.25 -12.16 -19.45
C PRO A 84 14.24 -11.65 -20.51
N GLY A 85 14.87 -12.55 -21.29
CA GLY A 85 15.99 -12.24 -22.18
C GLY A 85 17.32 -12.12 -21.42
N SER A 86 18.26 -11.37 -21.94
CA SER A 86 19.55 -11.16 -21.29
C SER A 86 19.40 -10.48 -19.92
N ILE A 87 20.17 -10.96 -18.94
CA ILE A 87 20.17 -10.44 -17.55
C ILE A 87 21.38 -9.54 -17.27
N GLY A 88 22.28 -9.37 -18.22
CA GLY A 88 23.45 -8.51 -18.09
C GLY A 88 24.47 -8.71 -19.22
N PRO A 89 25.49 -7.84 -19.26
CA PRO A 89 26.62 -7.97 -20.19
C PRO A 89 27.59 -9.07 -19.75
N THR A 90 28.49 -9.47 -20.64
CA THR A 90 29.54 -10.48 -20.35
C THR A 90 30.69 -9.91 -19.51
N GLY A 91 30.93 -8.60 -19.58
CA GLY A 91 32.08 -7.93 -18.95
C GLY A 91 32.12 -8.07 -17.42
N PRO A 92 31.11 -7.63 -16.64
CA PRO A 92 30.98 -8.05 -15.25
C PRO A 92 30.43 -9.47 -15.21
N GLN A 93 31.16 -10.40 -14.63
CA GLN A 93 30.73 -11.79 -14.51
C GLN A 93 29.73 -12.00 -13.37
N GLU A 94 28.88 -10.99 -13.12
CA GLU A 94 27.84 -11.02 -12.10
C GLU A 94 26.56 -10.34 -12.59
N VAL A 95 25.42 -10.70 -11.98
CA VAL A 95 24.14 -10.02 -12.22
C VAL A 95 23.98 -8.89 -11.22
N PHE A 96 23.77 -7.67 -11.71
CA PHE A 96 23.61 -6.51 -10.85
C PHE A 96 22.40 -6.62 -9.93
N LYS A 97 22.53 -6.12 -8.68
CA LYS A 97 21.43 -6.01 -7.74
C LYS A 97 20.33 -5.13 -8.33
N GLY A 98 19.08 -5.56 -8.14
CA GLY A 98 17.92 -4.83 -8.65
C GLY A 98 17.52 -5.20 -10.08
N THR A 99 18.23 -6.11 -10.76
CA THR A 99 17.82 -6.63 -12.07
C THR A 99 16.41 -7.21 -12.01
N LYS A 100 15.57 -6.80 -12.97
CA LYS A 100 14.16 -7.18 -13.02
C LYS A 100 13.98 -8.65 -13.39
N MET A 101 13.58 -9.46 -12.44
CA MET A 101 13.33 -10.90 -12.59
C MET A 101 11.94 -11.27 -12.08
N GLY A 102 11.54 -12.54 -12.31
CA GLY A 102 10.35 -13.11 -11.70
C GLY A 102 10.41 -13.06 -10.17
N GLY A 103 9.26 -13.08 -9.52
CA GLY A 103 9.18 -13.10 -8.06
C GLY A 103 7.80 -12.69 -7.55
N ARG A 104 7.68 -12.54 -6.23
CA ARG A 104 6.43 -12.16 -5.58
C ARG A 104 5.95 -10.80 -6.08
N MET A 105 4.68 -10.74 -6.48
CA MET A 105 3.99 -9.51 -6.89
C MET A 105 2.84 -9.22 -5.94
N GLY A 106 2.66 -7.95 -5.60
CA GLY A 106 1.64 -7.52 -4.63
C GLY A 106 1.97 -7.88 -3.18
N GLY A 107 1.02 -7.67 -2.28
CA GLY A 107 1.22 -7.84 -0.85
C GLY A 107 2.25 -6.86 -0.28
N LYS A 108 2.41 -5.69 -0.91
CA LYS A 108 3.31 -4.61 -0.50
C LYS A 108 2.50 -3.39 -0.11
N SER A 109 3.03 -2.59 0.81
CA SER A 109 2.48 -1.28 1.13
C SER A 109 2.53 -0.39 -0.12
N ALA A 110 1.42 0.30 -0.38
CA ALA A 110 1.33 1.33 -1.42
C ALA A 110 0.59 2.53 -0.84
N THR A 111 1.03 3.72 -1.20
CA THR A 111 0.40 4.98 -0.82
C THR A 111 -0.10 5.66 -2.09
N ILE A 112 -1.34 6.11 -2.07
CA ILE A 112 -1.93 6.93 -3.13
C ILE A 112 -2.20 8.29 -2.51
N THR A 113 -1.69 9.31 -3.14
CA THR A 113 -1.79 10.71 -2.69
C THR A 113 -2.84 11.46 -3.47
N ASN A 114 -3.24 12.63 -2.95
CA ASN A 114 -4.13 13.57 -3.63
C ASN A 114 -5.52 12.99 -3.99
N LEU A 115 -6.08 12.19 -3.09
CA LEU A 115 -7.45 11.73 -3.18
C LEU A 115 -8.37 12.74 -2.47
N GLU A 116 -9.56 12.95 -3.01
CA GLU A 116 -10.55 13.94 -2.53
C GLU A 116 -11.68 13.23 -1.77
N ILE A 117 -12.05 13.77 -0.61
CA ILE A 117 -13.20 13.31 0.16
C ILE A 117 -14.48 13.88 -0.44
N MET A 118 -15.38 13.00 -0.89
CA MET A 118 -16.65 13.38 -1.52
C MET A 118 -17.79 13.48 -0.52
N LYS A 119 -17.79 12.64 0.52
CA LYS A 119 -18.84 12.59 1.53
C LYS A 119 -18.28 12.05 2.84
N VAL A 120 -18.71 12.66 3.94
CA VAL A 120 -18.49 12.20 5.30
C VAL A 120 -19.85 11.83 5.89
N ASP A 121 -20.01 10.60 6.36
CA ASP A 121 -21.22 10.14 7.02
C ASP A 121 -20.90 9.77 8.49
N VAL A 122 -21.23 10.69 9.37
CA VAL A 122 -20.90 10.56 10.80
C VAL A 122 -21.76 9.47 11.47
N LYS A 123 -22.98 9.22 10.96
CA LYS A 123 -23.87 8.21 11.55
C LYS A 123 -23.35 6.80 11.39
N ASP A 124 -22.87 6.50 10.17
CA ASP A 124 -22.33 5.19 9.82
C ASP A 124 -20.79 5.11 9.99
N ASN A 125 -20.17 6.18 10.50
CA ASN A 125 -18.73 6.32 10.66
C ASN A 125 -17.98 5.96 9.36
N SER A 126 -18.42 6.50 8.21
CA SER A 126 -17.92 6.15 6.89
C SER A 126 -17.50 7.36 6.07
N LEU A 127 -16.39 7.17 5.31
CA LEU A 127 -15.81 8.14 4.38
C LEU A 127 -15.96 7.68 2.94
N TYR A 128 -16.37 8.58 2.06
CA TYR A 128 -16.45 8.34 0.62
C TYR A 128 -15.32 9.10 -0.08
N ILE A 129 -14.35 8.36 -0.59
CA ILE A 129 -13.16 8.92 -1.24
C ILE A 129 -13.24 8.67 -2.75
N LYS A 130 -12.98 9.70 -3.53
CA LYS A 130 -12.96 9.66 -4.99
C LYS A 130 -11.67 9.02 -5.48
N GLY A 131 -11.78 7.92 -6.21
CA GLY A 131 -10.64 7.25 -6.83
C GLY A 131 -10.45 5.80 -6.39
N ALA A 132 -9.27 5.25 -6.66
CA ALA A 132 -8.93 3.89 -6.30
C ALA A 132 -8.05 3.86 -5.06
N VAL A 133 -8.31 2.92 -4.17
CA VAL A 133 -7.51 2.68 -2.96
C VAL A 133 -6.79 1.34 -3.05
N PRO A 134 -5.63 1.18 -2.42
CA PRO A 134 -4.87 -0.07 -2.48
C PRO A 134 -5.51 -1.17 -1.63
N GLY A 135 -5.49 -2.39 -2.11
CA GLY A 135 -5.85 -3.56 -1.33
C GLY A 135 -7.13 -4.26 -1.76
N ALA A 136 -7.54 -5.21 -0.94
CA ALA A 136 -8.77 -5.99 -1.12
C ALA A 136 -9.95 -5.31 -0.42
N ARG A 137 -11.18 -5.75 -0.75
CA ARG A 137 -12.37 -5.40 0.03
C ARG A 137 -12.16 -5.82 1.49
N ASN A 138 -12.59 -5.00 2.42
CA ASN A 138 -12.39 -5.19 3.87
C ASN A 138 -10.92 -5.18 4.30
N GLY A 139 -10.03 -4.62 3.48
CA GLY A 139 -8.63 -4.40 3.85
C GLY A 139 -8.45 -3.17 4.72
N TRP A 140 -7.40 -3.17 5.51
CA TRP A 140 -7.03 -2.02 6.33
C TRP A 140 -6.44 -0.91 5.49
N LEU A 141 -6.90 0.30 5.75
CA LEU A 141 -6.40 1.53 5.14
C LEU A 141 -6.03 2.54 6.23
N GLU A 142 -4.97 3.25 6.00
CA GLU A 142 -4.55 4.41 6.77
C GLU A 142 -4.83 5.65 5.92
N ILE A 143 -5.66 6.54 6.44
CA ILE A 143 -6.08 7.76 5.76
C ILE A 143 -5.53 8.94 6.55
N VAL A 144 -4.83 9.83 5.88
CA VAL A 144 -4.23 11.02 6.51
C VAL A 144 -4.55 12.22 5.64
N SER A 145 -5.04 13.30 6.24
CA SER A 145 -5.21 14.60 5.59
C SER A 145 -3.86 15.27 5.38
N GLU A 146 -3.72 16.03 4.30
CA GLU A 146 -2.54 16.85 4.01
C GLU A 146 -2.49 18.10 4.89
#